data_5c349e1145867fdbb701bd8f1d5ba624
#
_entry.id   5c349e1145867fdbb701bd8f1d5ba624
#
_cell.length_a   1.000
_cell.length_b   1.000
_cell.length_c   1.000
_cell.angle_alpha   90.00
_cell.angle_beta   90.00
_cell.angle_gamma   90.00
#
_symmetry.space_group_name_H-M   'P 1'
#
loop_
_entity.id
_entity.type
_entity.pdbx_description
1 polymer ?
#
loop_
_entity_poly.entity_id
_entity_poly.type
_entity_poly.pdbx_seq_one_letter_code
_entity_poly.pdbx_strand_id
1 'polypeptide(L)'
;GSTEVEIRAVRDSAEHAGGRDVYLISEPMAAALGIGLEVEAPKGSMVVDIGGGTTEIAVISLGGIVIQSSERVAGDVFTSDIQSYLRQQHNIRIGETTAEKIKIAVGAVLPTLQEEPDPYPVKGPNLMTAHPVEATISYQEMAHGLDKSITMIESSILHVLEQTPPELYSDIVENGIFLS
;
A
#
# COMPACT_ATOMS: atom_id res chain seq x y z
N GLY A 1 4.04 -9.71 -8.87
CA GLY A 1 4.70 -10.91 -8.30
C GLY A 1 6.11 -11.10 -8.84
N SER A 2 6.97 -11.77 -8.09
CA SER A 2 8.36 -12.03 -8.46
C SER A 2 8.46 -13.12 -9.54
N THR A 3 9.44 -12.98 -10.43
CA THR A 3 9.78 -13.98 -11.45
C THR A 3 10.55 -15.16 -10.82
N GLU A 4 10.57 -16.32 -11.48
CA GLU A 4 11.37 -17.47 -11.03
C GLU A 4 12.87 -17.15 -10.88
N VAL A 5 13.40 -16.26 -11.70
CA VAL A 5 14.79 -15.81 -11.65
C VAL A 5 15.04 -15.00 -10.38
N GLU A 6 14.15 -14.08 -10.03
CA GLU A 6 14.23 -13.29 -8.80
C GLU A 6 14.09 -14.16 -7.56
N ILE A 7 13.15 -15.10 -7.56
CA ILE A 7 12.97 -16.09 -6.47
C ILE A 7 14.24 -16.89 -6.25
N ARG A 8 14.86 -17.36 -7.33
CA ARG A 8 16.14 -18.10 -7.25
C ARG A 8 17.26 -17.21 -6.72
N ALA A 9 17.38 -15.97 -7.21
CA ALA A 9 18.40 -15.03 -6.77
C ALA A 9 18.31 -14.72 -5.27
N VAL A 10 17.09 -14.59 -4.72
CA VAL A 10 16.86 -14.39 -3.28
C VAL A 10 17.34 -15.61 -2.49
N ARG A 11 16.96 -16.83 -2.94
CA ARG A 11 17.42 -18.07 -2.30
C ARG A 11 18.94 -18.19 -2.30
N ASP A 12 19.56 -18.04 -3.47
CA ASP A 12 21.01 -18.13 -3.64
C ASP A 12 21.74 -17.11 -2.76
N SER A 13 21.21 -15.89 -2.65
CA SER A 13 21.77 -14.84 -1.80
C SER A 13 21.72 -15.23 -0.32
N ALA A 14 20.60 -15.79 0.13
CA ALA A 14 20.46 -16.25 1.50
C ALA A 14 21.39 -17.44 1.83
N GLU A 15 21.55 -18.38 0.90
CA GLU A 15 22.49 -19.51 1.03
C GLU A 15 23.95 -19.03 1.08
N HIS A 16 24.34 -18.09 0.21
CA HIS A 16 25.66 -17.47 0.23
C HIS A 16 25.96 -16.69 1.51
N ALA A 17 24.91 -16.12 2.14
CA ALA A 17 25.04 -15.47 3.44
C ALA A 17 25.15 -16.45 4.63
N GLY A 18 25.11 -17.77 4.36
CA GLY A 18 25.27 -18.84 5.36
C GLY A 18 23.98 -19.52 5.79
N GLY A 19 22.87 -19.27 5.13
CA GLY A 19 21.63 -20.02 5.33
C GLY A 19 21.79 -21.49 4.93
N ARG A 20 21.44 -22.43 5.82
CA ARG A 20 21.52 -23.87 5.54
C ARG A 20 20.28 -24.38 4.85
N ASP A 21 19.12 -23.99 5.39
CA ASP A 21 17.80 -24.34 4.86
C ASP A 21 17.05 -23.05 4.58
N VAL A 22 16.85 -22.73 3.30
CA VAL A 22 16.20 -21.49 2.86
C VAL A 22 14.80 -21.83 2.32
N TYR A 23 13.79 -21.34 3.03
CA TYR A 23 12.39 -21.44 2.64
C TYR A 23 11.87 -20.07 2.24
N LEU A 24 11.20 -20.01 1.11
CA LEU A 24 10.58 -18.78 0.62
C LEU A 24 9.07 -18.87 0.83
N ILE A 25 8.52 -17.82 1.40
CA ILE A 25 7.08 -17.62 1.58
C ILE A 25 6.66 -16.41 0.75
N SER A 26 5.47 -16.44 0.18
CA SER A 26 4.92 -15.27 -0.52
C SER A 26 4.59 -14.16 0.48
N GLU A 27 4.76 -12.92 0.06
CA GLU A 27 4.53 -11.72 0.89
C GLU A 27 3.12 -11.68 1.50
N PRO A 28 2.01 -11.85 0.73
CA PRO A 28 0.67 -11.83 1.31
C PRO A 28 0.40 -13.00 2.29
N MET A 29 1.06 -14.16 2.11
CA MET A 29 0.96 -15.25 3.07
C MET A 29 1.70 -14.91 4.37
N ALA A 30 2.88 -14.29 4.27
CA ALA A 30 3.63 -13.83 5.43
C ALA A 30 2.86 -12.74 6.19
N ALA A 31 2.25 -11.78 5.47
CA ALA A 31 1.37 -10.76 6.04
C ALA A 31 0.19 -11.39 6.78
N ALA A 32 -0.51 -12.35 6.15
CA ALA A 32 -1.62 -13.08 6.76
C ALA A 32 -1.24 -13.75 8.08
N LEU A 33 -0.10 -14.44 8.10
CA LEU A 33 0.43 -15.06 9.33
C LEU A 33 0.81 -14.02 10.38
N GLY A 34 1.41 -12.90 9.95
CA GLY A 34 1.85 -11.82 10.83
C GLY A 34 0.70 -11.13 11.58
N ILE A 35 -0.45 -10.98 10.93
CA ILE A 35 -1.67 -10.43 11.56
C ILE A 35 -2.51 -11.49 12.28
N GLY A 36 -2.06 -12.75 12.32
CA GLY A 36 -2.67 -13.81 13.08
C GLY A 36 -3.87 -14.51 12.41
N LEU A 37 -3.96 -14.46 11.06
CA LEU A 37 -5.00 -15.18 10.35
C LEU A 37 -4.78 -16.70 10.41
N GLU A 38 -5.88 -17.46 10.58
CA GLU A 38 -5.89 -18.92 10.49
C GLU A 38 -5.86 -19.35 9.01
N VAL A 39 -4.68 -19.22 8.38
CA VAL A 39 -4.53 -19.44 6.93
C VAL A 39 -4.88 -20.88 6.49
N GLU A 40 -4.79 -21.85 7.38
CA GLU A 40 -5.12 -23.27 7.11
C GLU A 40 -6.63 -23.58 7.20
N ALA A 41 -7.42 -22.64 7.72
CA ALA A 41 -8.85 -22.84 7.84
C ALA A 41 -9.52 -22.98 6.46
N PRO A 42 -10.61 -23.77 6.35
CA PRO A 42 -11.40 -23.89 5.12
C PRO A 42 -12.33 -22.69 4.94
N LYS A 43 -11.78 -21.47 5.05
CA LYS A 43 -12.45 -20.18 4.91
C LYS A 43 -11.66 -19.28 3.98
N GLY A 44 -12.37 -18.46 3.22
CA GLY A 44 -11.76 -17.43 2.40
C GLY A 44 -11.34 -16.21 3.23
N SER A 45 -10.06 -15.86 3.19
CA SER A 45 -9.54 -14.63 3.78
C SER A 45 -8.87 -13.79 2.70
N MET A 46 -9.27 -12.52 2.58
CA MET A 46 -8.61 -11.58 1.67
C MET A 46 -7.63 -10.71 2.45
N VAL A 47 -6.40 -10.66 1.97
CA VAL A 47 -5.33 -9.81 2.51
C VAL A 47 -4.91 -8.81 1.45
N VAL A 48 -4.79 -7.57 1.83
CA VAL A 48 -4.23 -6.47 1.03
C VAL A 48 -3.02 -5.94 1.78
N ASP A 49 -1.84 -6.21 1.24
CA ASP A 49 -0.58 -5.79 1.81
C ASP A 49 -0.02 -4.61 0.98
N ILE A 50 0.05 -3.43 1.60
CA ILE A 50 0.46 -2.18 0.94
C ILE A 50 1.88 -1.84 1.41
N GLY A 51 2.86 -2.29 0.62
CA GLY A 51 4.27 -2.02 0.89
C GLY A 51 4.74 -0.64 0.42
N GLY A 52 6.05 -0.50 0.21
CA GLY A 52 6.64 0.70 -0.38
C GLY A 52 6.42 0.78 -1.89
N GLY A 53 6.80 -0.27 -2.62
CA GLY A 53 6.79 -0.30 -4.10
C GLY A 53 5.59 -1.01 -4.72
N THR A 54 4.99 -1.97 -4.01
CA THR A 54 3.88 -2.80 -4.51
C THR A 54 2.78 -2.94 -3.49
N THR A 55 1.56 -3.14 -3.98
CA THR A 55 0.40 -3.61 -3.21
C THR A 55 0.07 -5.03 -3.67
N GLU A 56 0.14 -5.98 -2.76
CA GLU A 56 -0.20 -7.38 -3.01
C GLU A 56 -1.59 -7.68 -2.46
N ILE A 57 -2.45 -8.25 -3.31
CA ILE A 57 -3.82 -8.60 -2.98
C ILE A 57 -3.96 -10.09 -3.15
N ALA A 58 -4.36 -10.82 -2.11
CA ALA A 58 -4.51 -12.27 -2.18
C ALA A 58 -5.75 -12.77 -1.45
N VAL A 59 -6.37 -13.79 -2.01
CA VAL A 59 -7.37 -14.62 -1.33
C VAL A 59 -6.69 -15.93 -0.92
N ILE A 60 -6.74 -16.23 0.37
CA ILE A 60 -6.08 -17.36 1.01
C ILE A 60 -7.15 -18.30 1.57
N SER A 61 -6.97 -19.60 1.37
CA SER A 61 -7.80 -20.66 1.97
C SER A 61 -7.02 -21.97 2.02
N LEU A 62 -7.24 -22.79 3.06
CA LEU A 62 -6.61 -24.12 3.23
C LEU A 62 -5.07 -24.09 3.08
N GLY A 63 -4.42 -23.06 3.61
CA GLY A 63 -2.96 -22.91 3.55
C GLY A 63 -2.40 -22.50 2.18
N GLY A 64 -3.25 -22.21 1.20
CA GLY A 64 -2.86 -21.84 -0.16
C GLY A 64 -3.40 -20.49 -0.62
N ILE A 65 -2.73 -19.89 -1.57
CA ILE A 65 -3.23 -18.71 -2.28
C ILE A 65 -4.14 -19.19 -3.42
N VAL A 66 -5.40 -18.80 -3.37
CA VAL A 66 -6.41 -19.13 -4.38
C VAL A 66 -6.36 -18.16 -5.56
N ILE A 67 -6.25 -16.88 -5.27
CA ILE A 67 -6.12 -15.79 -6.25
C ILE A 67 -5.13 -14.77 -5.71
N GLN A 68 -4.35 -14.18 -6.59
CA GLN A 68 -3.40 -13.12 -6.27
C GLN A 68 -3.33 -12.09 -7.39
N SER A 69 -3.24 -10.82 -7.00
CA SER A 69 -2.91 -9.70 -7.88
C SER A 69 -1.81 -8.85 -7.25
N SER A 70 -1.00 -8.21 -8.08
CA SER A 70 0.10 -7.34 -7.65
C SER A 70 0.02 -6.04 -8.44
N GLU A 71 -0.05 -4.92 -7.72
CA GLU A 71 -0.10 -3.57 -8.28
C GLU A 71 1.16 -2.79 -7.92
N ARG A 72 1.67 -2.03 -8.90
CA ARG A 72 2.82 -1.14 -8.67
C ARG A 72 2.38 0.25 -8.20
N VAL A 73 1.41 0.27 -7.31
CA VAL A 73 0.90 1.47 -6.64
C VAL A 73 0.92 1.19 -5.15
N ALA A 74 1.75 1.90 -4.40
CA ALA A 74 1.97 1.73 -2.97
C ALA A 74 2.60 2.98 -2.36
N GLY A 75 3.24 2.87 -1.22
CA GLY A 75 3.77 3.98 -0.42
C GLY A 75 4.65 4.99 -1.19
N ASP A 76 5.51 4.52 -2.10
CA ASP A 76 6.40 5.38 -2.90
C ASP A 76 5.62 6.23 -3.92
N VAL A 77 4.57 5.65 -4.50
CA VAL A 77 3.66 6.37 -5.41
C VAL A 77 2.89 7.44 -4.62
N PHE A 78 2.38 7.12 -3.43
CA PHE A 78 1.71 8.11 -2.58
C PHE A 78 2.64 9.28 -2.23
N THR A 79 3.89 9.00 -1.91
CA THR A 79 4.90 10.03 -1.63
C THR A 79 5.13 10.93 -2.86
N SER A 80 5.20 10.35 -4.05
CA SER A 80 5.33 11.07 -5.32
C SER A 80 4.08 11.91 -5.65
N ASP A 81 2.89 11.37 -5.38
CA ASP A 81 1.62 12.10 -5.57
C ASP A 81 1.54 13.33 -4.68
N ILE A 82 1.96 13.23 -3.42
CA ILE A 82 2.04 14.36 -2.49
C ILE A 82 3.00 15.44 -3.02
N GLN A 83 4.19 15.07 -3.51
CA GLN A 83 5.11 16.01 -4.13
C GLN A 83 4.47 16.72 -5.34
N SER A 84 3.76 15.96 -6.17
CA SER A 84 3.09 16.47 -7.36
C SER A 84 1.92 17.39 -6.99
N TYR A 85 1.15 17.03 -5.98
CA TYR A 85 0.05 17.84 -5.46
C TYR A 85 0.54 19.20 -4.94
N LEU A 86 1.55 19.22 -4.07
CA LEU A 86 2.11 20.47 -3.55
C LEU A 86 2.69 21.35 -4.65
N ARG A 87 3.29 20.72 -5.66
CA ARG A 87 3.79 21.45 -6.83
C ARG A 87 2.67 22.14 -7.61
N GLN A 88 1.56 21.43 -7.82
CA GLN A 88 0.45 21.92 -8.65
C GLN A 88 -0.45 22.89 -7.90
N GLN A 89 -0.78 22.63 -6.64
CA GLN A 89 -1.77 23.40 -5.89
C GLN A 89 -1.14 24.55 -5.09
N HIS A 90 0.06 24.35 -4.56
CA HIS A 90 0.73 25.33 -3.70
C HIS A 90 1.94 25.99 -4.36
N ASN A 91 2.36 25.56 -5.57
CA ASN A 91 3.60 25.99 -6.22
C ASN A 91 4.84 25.81 -5.33
N ILE A 92 4.84 24.82 -4.45
CA ILE A 92 5.93 24.52 -3.53
C ILE A 92 6.65 23.25 -3.98
N ARG A 93 7.98 23.31 -4.02
CA ARG A 93 8.81 22.12 -4.22
C ARG A 93 9.28 21.56 -2.88
N ILE A 94 9.00 20.29 -2.66
CA ILE A 94 9.47 19.55 -1.49
C ILE A 94 10.28 18.32 -1.92
N GLY A 95 11.16 17.87 -1.03
CA GLY A 95 11.88 16.60 -1.19
C GLY A 95 11.03 15.41 -0.74
N GLU A 96 11.47 14.20 -1.12
CA GLU A 96 10.83 12.92 -0.78
C GLU A 96 10.64 12.75 0.73
N THR A 97 11.68 13.02 1.53
CA THR A 97 11.61 12.93 3.00
C THR A 97 10.52 13.83 3.60
N THR A 98 10.29 15.03 3.01
CA THR A 98 9.24 15.93 3.48
C THR A 98 7.86 15.41 3.07
N ALA A 99 7.73 14.90 1.86
CA ALA A 99 6.49 14.29 1.38
C ALA A 99 6.11 13.06 2.21
N GLU A 100 7.09 12.23 2.58
CA GLU A 100 6.88 11.08 3.48
C GLU A 100 6.39 11.51 4.86
N LYS A 101 6.95 12.58 5.43
CA LYS A 101 6.46 13.14 6.71
C LYS A 101 5.02 13.66 6.60
N ILE A 102 4.65 14.29 5.50
CA ILE A 102 3.28 14.76 5.25
C ILE A 102 2.35 13.55 5.15
N LYS A 103 2.74 12.51 4.39
CA LYS A 103 2.00 11.26 4.26
C LYS A 103 1.68 10.64 5.63
N ILE A 104 2.69 10.52 6.49
CA ILE A 104 2.54 9.94 7.83
C ILE A 104 1.66 10.82 8.74
N ALA A 105 1.79 12.13 8.65
CA ALA A 105 1.11 13.06 9.55
C ALA A 105 -0.36 13.30 9.19
N VAL A 106 -0.65 13.49 7.90
CA VAL A 106 -1.97 13.91 7.40
C VAL A 106 -2.45 13.11 6.20
N GLY A 107 -1.79 12.01 5.84
CA GLY A 107 -2.26 11.10 4.79
C GLY A 107 -3.63 10.54 5.13
N ALA A 108 -4.56 10.62 4.18
CA ALA A 108 -5.92 10.11 4.35
C ALA A 108 -6.48 9.62 3.02
N VAL A 109 -7.37 8.66 3.08
CA VAL A 109 -8.14 8.13 1.94
C VAL A 109 -9.54 8.73 1.87
N LEU A 110 -10.08 9.15 3.01
CA LEU A 110 -11.43 9.70 3.12
C LEU A 110 -11.36 11.20 3.38
N PRO A 111 -12.26 11.99 2.73
CA PRO A 111 -12.33 13.43 2.93
C PRO A 111 -12.94 13.83 4.29
N THR A 112 -13.49 12.85 5.02
CA THR A 112 -14.09 13.06 6.36
C THR A 112 -13.61 11.95 7.29
N LEU A 113 -12.95 12.33 8.38
CA LEU A 113 -12.46 11.43 9.42
C LEU A 113 -13.21 11.71 10.73
N GLN A 114 -13.30 10.69 11.59
CA GLN A 114 -13.86 10.85 12.95
C GLN A 114 -12.92 11.63 13.87
N GLU A 115 -11.61 11.37 13.73
CA GLU A 115 -10.54 12.09 14.40
C GLU A 115 -9.70 12.78 13.33
N GLU A 116 -9.77 14.11 13.30
CA GLU A 116 -9.04 14.89 12.31
C GLU A 116 -7.63 15.18 12.81
N PRO A 117 -6.58 14.85 12.05
CA PRO A 117 -5.23 15.22 12.40
C PRO A 117 -5.02 16.74 12.24
N ASP A 118 -4.14 17.31 13.06
CA ASP A 118 -3.73 18.69 12.90
C ASP A 118 -3.07 18.92 11.54
N PRO A 119 -3.40 20.02 10.84
CA PRO A 119 -2.80 20.32 9.55
C PRO A 119 -1.26 20.46 9.65
N TYR A 120 -0.55 19.92 8.65
CA TYR A 120 0.92 19.86 8.64
C TYR A 120 1.53 21.11 8.01
N PRO A 121 2.37 21.87 8.75
CA PRO A 121 3.08 23.03 8.18
C PRO A 121 4.23 22.57 7.29
N VAL A 122 4.30 23.10 6.07
CA VAL A 122 5.37 22.83 5.11
C VAL A 122 6.02 24.11 4.65
N LYS A 123 7.35 24.06 4.49
CA LYS A 123 8.16 25.15 3.95
C LYS A 123 8.95 24.65 2.76
N GLY A 124 9.02 25.45 1.72
CA GLY A 124 9.81 25.13 0.54
C GLY A 124 9.97 26.31 -0.40
N PRO A 125 10.85 26.18 -1.42
CA PRO A 125 10.96 27.22 -2.43
C PRO A 125 9.73 27.22 -3.34
N ASN A 126 9.21 28.42 -3.60
CA ASN A 126 8.20 28.63 -4.61
C ASN A 126 8.78 28.38 -6.00
N LEU A 127 8.07 27.63 -6.83
CA LEU A 127 8.54 27.22 -8.16
C LEU A 127 8.70 28.38 -9.14
N MET A 128 7.92 29.47 -8.96
CA MET A 128 7.90 30.59 -9.86
C MET A 128 8.93 31.66 -9.46
N THR A 129 9.10 31.92 -8.17
CA THR A 129 9.90 33.03 -7.64
C THR A 129 11.17 32.58 -6.94
N ALA A 130 11.33 31.28 -6.69
CA ALA A 130 12.39 30.71 -5.87
C ALA A 130 12.46 31.21 -4.40
N HIS A 131 11.55 32.08 -4.00
CA HIS A 131 11.48 32.56 -2.62
C HIS A 131 10.93 31.49 -1.70
N PRO A 132 11.37 31.43 -0.43
CA PRO A 132 10.77 30.54 0.57
C PRO A 132 9.29 30.91 0.78
N VAL A 133 8.44 29.90 0.79
CA VAL A 133 7.01 30.02 1.10
C VAL A 133 6.62 28.96 2.11
N GLU A 134 5.57 29.24 2.85
CA GLU A 134 4.97 28.35 3.82
C GLU A 134 3.54 28.05 3.41
N ALA A 135 3.11 26.81 3.62
CA ALA A 135 1.73 26.39 3.48
C ALA A 135 1.37 25.44 4.63
N THR A 136 0.09 25.29 4.86
CA THR A 136 -0.45 24.33 5.83
C THR A 136 -1.29 23.32 5.08
N ILE A 137 -0.96 22.06 5.18
CA ILE A 137 -1.56 20.97 4.41
C ILE A 137 -2.52 20.20 5.28
N SER A 138 -3.75 20.08 4.85
CA SER A 138 -4.80 19.35 5.54
C SER A 138 -4.91 17.88 5.06
N TYR A 139 -5.53 17.04 5.86
CA TYR A 139 -5.82 15.66 5.47
C TYR A 139 -6.82 15.58 4.30
N GLN A 140 -7.75 16.54 4.18
CA GLN A 140 -8.69 16.61 3.06
C GLN A 140 -7.95 16.84 1.73
N GLU A 141 -6.92 17.71 1.74
CA GLU A 141 -6.08 17.91 0.57
C GLU A 141 -5.33 16.63 0.20
N MET A 142 -4.86 15.88 1.20
CA MET A 142 -4.17 14.60 0.95
C MET A 142 -5.13 13.53 0.43
N ALA A 143 -6.33 13.42 0.97
CA ALA A 143 -7.35 12.53 0.44
C ALA A 143 -7.64 12.82 -1.05
N HIS A 144 -7.70 14.10 -1.42
CA HIS A 144 -7.88 14.49 -2.82
C HIS A 144 -6.63 14.22 -3.68
N GLY A 145 -5.45 14.49 -3.14
CA GLY A 145 -4.18 14.29 -3.85
C GLY A 145 -3.84 12.82 -4.11
N LEU A 146 -4.31 11.92 -3.26
CA LEU A 146 -4.06 10.48 -3.33
C LEU A 146 -5.19 9.70 -4.04
N ASP A 147 -6.34 10.32 -4.31
CA ASP A 147 -7.55 9.69 -4.83
C ASP A 147 -7.31 8.79 -6.04
N LYS A 148 -6.52 9.25 -7.00
CA LYS A 148 -6.19 8.47 -8.20
C LYS A 148 -5.48 7.15 -7.89
N SER A 149 -4.48 7.19 -7.03
CA SER A 149 -3.68 6.01 -6.68
C SER A 149 -4.48 5.06 -5.79
N ILE A 150 -5.31 5.58 -4.90
CA ILE A 150 -6.23 4.78 -4.09
C ILE A 150 -7.27 4.09 -4.97
N THR A 151 -7.88 4.79 -5.92
CA THR A 151 -8.85 4.20 -6.87
C THR A 151 -8.22 3.05 -7.69
N MET A 152 -6.94 3.11 -8.02
CA MET A 152 -6.26 2.00 -8.69
C MET A 152 -6.19 0.75 -7.80
N ILE A 153 -5.87 0.91 -6.52
CA ILE A 153 -5.85 -0.20 -5.56
C ILE A 153 -7.26 -0.77 -5.36
N GLU A 154 -8.26 0.10 -5.17
CA GLU A 154 -9.67 -0.32 -5.04
C GLU A 154 -10.14 -1.12 -6.26
N SER A 155 -9.79 -0.67 -7.47
CA SER A 155 -10.13 -1.37 -8.71
C SER A 155 -9.50 -2.77 -8.76
N SER A 156 -8.25 -2.92 -8.29
CA SER A 156 -7.58 -4.21 -8.21
C SER A 156 -8.19 -5.13 -7.16
N ILE A 157 -8.62 -4.59 -6.02
CA ILE A 157 -9.36 -5.34 -5.00
C ILE A 157 -10.67 -5.88 -5.58
N LEU A 158 -11.44 -5.02 -6.24
CA LEU A 158 -12.69 -5.42 -6.89
C LEU A 158 -12.47 -6.50 -7.94
N HIS A 159 -11.42 -6.36 -8.76
CA HIS A 159 -11.07 -7.37 -9.75
C HIS A 159 -10.75 -8.74 -9.15
N VAL A 160 -10.02 -8.78 -8.04
CA VAL A 160 -9.74 -10.03 -7.31
C VAL A 160 -11.02 -10.62 -6.71
N LEU A 161 -11.90 -9.78 -6.16
CA LEU A 161 -13.19 -10.21 -5.62
C LEU A 161 -14.08 -10.82 -6.70
N GLU A 162 -14.13 -10.23 -7.91
CA GLU A 162 -14.90 -10.75 -9.05
C GLU A 162 -14.43 -12.13 -9.51
N GLN A 163 -13.16 -12.44 -9.35
CA GLN A 163 -12.58 -13.75 -9.71
C GLN A 163 -12.68 -14.77 -8.57
N THR A 164 -13.05 -14.33 -7.37
CA THR A 164 -13.10 -15.19 -6.19
C THR A 164 -14.29 -16.16 -6.27
N PRO A 165 -14.07 -17.46 -6.00
CA PRO A 165 -15.17 -18.44 -5.92
C PRO A 165 -16.26 -17.99 -4.93
N PRO A 166 -17.56 -18.23 -5.25
CA PRO A 166 -18.69 -17.72 -4.46
C PRO A 166 -18.66 -18.06 -2.98
N GLU A 167 -18.18 -19.27 -2.63
CA GLU A 167 -18.08 -19.73 -1.25
C GLU A 167 -17.06 -18.90 -0.46
N LEU A 168 -15.88 -18.67 -1.04
CA LEU A 168 -14.83 -17.85 -0.43
C LEU A 168 -15.20 -16.36 -0.42
N TYR A 169 -15.91 -15.88 -1.45
CA TYR A 169 -16.43 -14.53 -1.48
C TYR A 169 -17.39 -14.27 -0.32
N SER A 170 -18.28 -15.22 -0.01
CA SER A 170 -19.19 -15.10 1.14
C SER A 170 -18.44 -14.96 2.45
N ASP A 171 -17.37 -15.73 2.64
CA ASP A 171 -16.51 -15.64 3.82
C ASP A 171 -15.86 -14.24 3.93
N ILE A 172 -15.39 -13.69 2.81
CA ILE A 172 -14.76 -12.36 2.78
C ILE A 172 -15.77 -11.26 3.12
N VAL A 173 -17.01 -11.37 2.62
CA VAL A 173 -18.08 -10.42 2.96
C VAL A 173 -18.41 -10.45 4.45
N GLU A 174 -18.40 -11.63 5.06
CA GLU A 174 -18.68 -11.80 6.49
C GLU A 174 -17.53 -11.30 7.38
N ASN A 175 -16.29 -11.64 7.02
CA ASN A 175 -15.12 -11.39 7.85
C ASN A 175 -14.38 -10.07 7.51
N GLY A 176 -14.66 -9.48 6.35
CA GLY A 176 -14.00 -8.28 5.85
C GLY A 176 -12.67 -8.56 5.14
N ILE A 177 -11.98 -7.48 4.78
CA ILE A 177 -10.67 -7.47 4.13
C ILE A 177 -9.63 -7.08 5.18
N PHE A 178 -8.53 -7.82 5.23
CA PHE A 178 -7.44 -7.57 6.16
C PHE A 178 -6.36 -6.72 5.48
N LEU A 179 -5.99 -5.61 6.10
CA LEU A 179 -4.94 -4.71 5.62
C LEU A 179 -3.65 -4.92 6.43
N SER A 180 -2.51 -4.90 5.70
CA SER A 180 -1.17 -4.97 6.26
C SER A 180 -0.28 -3.88 5.66
#